data_72dc20cb19aca80e27ac20e28ba0b457
#
_entry.id   72dc20cb19aca80e27ac20e28ba0b457
#
_cell.length_a   1.000
_cell.length_b   1.000
_cell.length_c   1.000
_cell.angle_alpha   90.00
_cell.angle_beta   90.00
_cell.angle_gamma   90.00
#
_symmetry.space_group_name_H-M   'P 1'
#
loop_
_entity.id
_entity.type
_entity.pdbx_description
1 polymer ?
#
loop_
_entity_poly.entity_id
_entity_poly.type
_entity_poly.pdbx_seq_one_letter_code
_entity_poly.pdbx_strand_id
1 'polypeptide(L)'
;MKKKYVSRTIKILSFALAAFLIMTVTQVRCDHNKIRLDGFYMEEKNSLDVVLLGASEVYTAFSSSLAYDEYGFTSYPYATEANYVDLFESQIKEIQSTQNPKLILIEMNGALYDNKMKDKDVKLRRMTDSMPFSQNKIDTINQFGSEDEKLSYYLPWVMYHGSKSAIGRFPDNIALHLRGYSALKGVSGKSKSVYKGKVIDVEGDTSKKDLPAETEEKLRSFLQYCKDNKLDNVVFAKFPHRITKKKFYERFQMGNTMGEIIKEYGFD
;
A
#
# COMPACT_ATOMS: atom_id res chain seq x y z
N MET A 1 -38.69 39.93 10.32
CA MET A 1 -37.22 39.84 10.58
C MET A 1 -36.70 38.41 10.68
N LYS A 2 -37.22 37.49 11.49
CA LYS A 2 -36.73 36.13 11.67
C LYS A 2 -36.53 35.31 10.38
N LYS A 3 -37.47 35.31 9.41
CA LYS A 3 -37.36 34.61 8.12
C LYS A 3 -36.15 35.06 7.27
N LYS A 4 -35.75 36.32 7.31
CA LYS A 4 -34.62 36.85 6.53
C LYS A 4 -33.30 36.40 7.10
N TYR A 5 -33.18 36.31 8.43
CA TYR A 5 -31.97 35.78 9.09
C TYR A 5 -31.81 34.27 8.88
N VAL A 6 -32.90 33.50 9.03
CA VAL A 6 -32.89 32.04 8.74
C VAL A 6 -32.46 31.79 7.30
N SER A 7 -32.99 32.53 6.31
CA SER A 7 -32.59 32.38 4.92
C SER A 7 -31.10 32.73 4.68
N ARG A 8 -30.56 33.75 5.35
CA ARG A 8 -29.15 34.09 5.28
C ARG A 8 -28.27 32.99 5.89
N THR A 9 -28.60 32.47 7.06
CA THR A 9 -27.89 31.42 7.74
C THR A 9 -27.84 30.16 6.87
N ILE A 10 -28.97 29.76 6.28
CA ILE A 10 -29.01 28.59 5.37
C ILE A 10 -28.10 28.81 4.17
N LYS A 11 -28.07 29.97 3.53
CA LYS A 11 -27.19 30.26 2.40
C LYS A 11 -25.70 30.19 2.78
N ILE A 12 -25.35 30.74 3.95
CA ILE A 12 -23.96 30.68 4.46
C ILE A 12 -23.53 29.20 4.72
N LEU A 13 -24.37 28.43 5.39
CA LEU A 13 -24.12 27.03 5.67
C LEU A 13 -24.02 26.19 4.39
N SER A 14 -24.92 26.41 3.42
CA SER A 14 -24.90 25.75 2.12
C SER A 14 -23.62 26.09 1.34
N PHE A 15 -23.19 27.35 1.35
CA PHE A 15 -21.94 27.76 0.73
C PHE A 15 -20.70 27.12 1.42
N ALA A 16 -20.66 27.14 2.75
CA ALA A 16 -19.59 26.54 3.53
C ALA A 16 -19.52 25.04 3.29
N LEU A 17 -20.66 24.35 3.24
CA LEU A 17 -20.72 22.92 2.92
C LEU A 17 -20.25 22.64 1.48
N ALA A 18 -20.70 23.42 0.50
CA ALA A 18 -20.24 23.26 -0.87
C ALA A 18 -18.73 23.51 -1.02
N ALA A 19 -18.21 24.56 -0.39
CA ALA A 19 -16.78 24.84 -0.36
C ALA A 19 -15.98 23.71 0.31
N PHE A 20 -16.47 23.19 1.43
CA PHE A 20 -15.87 22.05 2.12
C PHE A 20 -15.85 20.79 1.23
N LEU A 21 -16.97 20.45 0.58
CA LEU A 21 -17.06 19.32 -0.34
C LEU A 21 -16.11 19.48 -1.54
N ILE A 22 -16.03 20.68 -2.12
CA ILE A 22 -15.10 20.96 -3.20
C ILE A 22 -13.65 20.76 -2.71
N MET A 23 -13.29 21.30 -1.55
CA MET A 23 -11.94 21.12 -1.00
C MET A 23 -11.62 19.66 -0.73
N THR A 24 -12.52 18.87 -0.16
CA THR A 24 -12.30 17.45 0.13
C THR A 24 -12.13 16.62 -1.14
N VAL A 25 -12.71 17.01 -2.25
CA VAL A 25 -12.58 16.30 -3.54
C VAL A 25 -11.34 16.77 -4.32
N THR A 26 -11.03 18.08 -4.29
CA THR A 26 -9.96 18.64 -5.13
C THR A 26 -8.60 18.71 -4.44
N GLN A 27 -8.55 18.85 -3.11
CA GLN A 27 -7.34 18.97 -2.33
C GLN A 27 -6.98 17.63 -1.67
N VAL A 28 -6.78 16.61 -2.50
CA VAL A 28 -6.41 15.26 -2.08
C VAL A 28 -5.09 14.86 -2.74
N ARG A 29 -4.44 13.86 -2.18
CA ARG A 29 -3.30 13.25 -2.84
C ARG A 29 -3.74 12.64 -4.18
N CYS A 30 -3.01 12.94 -5.24
CA CYS A 30 -3.24 12.37 -6.58
C CYS A 30 -1.90 11.86 -7.12
N ASP A 31 -1.37 10.78 -6.55
CA ASP A 31 -0.20 10.10 -7.08
C ASP A 31 -0.52 8.66 -7.52
N HIS A 32 0.49 7.97 -8.03
CA HIS A 32 0.33 6.61 -8.50
C HIS A 32 -0.04 5.60 -7.39
N ASN A 33 0.33 5.87 -6.12
CA ASN A 33 -0.07 5.01 -4.99
C ASN A 33 -1.57 5.14 -4.74
N LYS A 34 -2.07 6.38 -4.68
CA LYS A 34 -3.50 6.62 -4.48
C LYS A 34 -4.34 6.01 -5.61
N ILE A 35 -3.97 6.28 -6.87
CA ILE A 35 -4.71 5.73 -8.03
C ILE A 35 -4.75 4.19 -7.98
N ARG A 36 -3.66 3.55 -7.56
CA ARG A 36 -3.61 2.09 -7.41
C ARG A 36 -4.51 1.59 -6.30
N LEU A 37 -4.41 2.18 -5.11
CA LEU A 37 -5.20 1.74 -3.97
C LEU A 37 -6.69 2.10 -4.12
N ASP A 38 -7.03 3.26 -4.66
CA ASP A 38 -8.41 3.59 -5.00
C ASP A 38 -9.00 2.56 -5.98
N GLY A 39 -8.20 2.13 -6.97
CA GLY A 39 -8.60 1.07 -7.89
C GLY A 39 -8.85 -0.28 -7.21
N PHE A 40 -8.14 -0.62 -6.13
CA PHE A 40 -8.41 -1.81 -5.32
C PHE A 40 -9.80 -1.74 -4.67
N TYR A 41 -10.14 -0.60 -4.08
CA TYR A 41 -11.45 -0.39 -3.45
C TYR A 41 -12.61 -0.29 -4.45
N MET A 42 -12.31 -0.18 -5.75
CA MET A 42 -13.31 -0.23 -6.84
C MET A 42 -13.55 -1.64 -7.37
N GLU A 43 -12.73 -2.63 -6.99
CA GLU A 43 -12.99 -4.02 -7.35
C GLU A 43 -14.28 -4.48 -6.67
N GLU A 44 -15.02 -5.33 -7.37
CA GLU A 44 -16.22 -5.95 -6.81
C GLU A 44 -15.87 -6.74 -5.54
N LYS A 45 -16.73 -6.69 -4.54
CA LYS A 45 -16.50 -7.38 -3.27
C LYS A 45 -16.34 -8.89 -3.49
N ASN A 46 -15.29 -9.46 -2.90
CA ASN A 46 -14.95 -10.87 -2.99
C ASN A 46 -14.71 -11.38 -4.42
N SER A 47 -14.23 -10.53 -5.32
CA SER A 47 -13.96 -10.87 -6.73
C SER A 47 -12.51 -11.25 -7.01
N LEU A 48 -11.61 -11.10 -6.05
CA LEU A 48 -10.19 -11.36 -6.23
C LEU A 48 -9.81 -12.74 -5.65
N ASP A 49 -9.22 -13.59 -6.48
CA ASP A 49 -8.66 -14.88 -6.05
C ASP A 49 -7.34 -14.68 -5.30
N VAL A 50 -6.51 -13.74 -5.75
CA VAL A 50 -5.18 -13.48 -5.19
C VAL A 50 -5.00 -11.99 -4.92
N VAL A 51 -4.55 -11.63 -3.73
CA VAL A 51 -4.11 -10.28 -3.43
C VAL A 51 -2.61 -10.31 -3.09
N LEU A 52 -1.85 -9.42 -3.73
CA LEU A 52 -0.41 -9.33 -3.50
C LEU A 52 -0.13 -8.11 -2.62
N LEU A 53 0.48 -8.33 -1.47
CA LEU A 53 0.84 -7.31 -0.50
C LEU A 53 2.35 -7.10 -0.50
N GLY A 54 2.80 -5.86 -0.37
CA GLY A 54 4.24 -5.56 -0.29
C GLY A 54 4.61 -4.16 -0.77
N ALA A 55 5.86 -4.02 -1.19
CA ALA A 55 6.42 -2.75 -1.64
C ALA A 55 6.31 -2.57 -3.18
N SER A 56 7.13 -1.69 -3.73
CA SER A 56 7.09 -1.34 -5.15
C SER A 56 7.39 -2.50 -6.10
N GLU A 57 8.10 -3.48 -5.63
CA GLU A 57 8.43 -4.70 -6.36
C GLU A 57 7.17 -5.43 -6.82
N VAL A 58 6.15 -5.50 -5.97
CA VAL A 58 4.89 -6.18 -6.25
C VAL A 58 4.23 -5.62 -7.50
N TYR A 59 3.98 -4.33 -7.54
CA TYR A 59 3.25 -3.71 -8.65
C TYR A 59 4.10 -3.41 -9.88
N THR A 60 5.42 -3.62 -9.81
CA THR A 60 6.33 -3.45 -10.96
C THR A 60 6.76 -4.77 -11.58
N ALA A 61 6.71 -5.87 -10.83
CA ALA A 61 7.17 -7.18 -11.30
C ALA A 61 6.01 -8.15 -11.60
N PHE A 62 4.82 -7.91 -11.07
CA PHE A 62 3.66 -8.75 -11.29
C PHE A 62 2.64 -8.07 -12.22
N SER A 63 2.05 -8.82 -13.14
CA SER A 63 0.98 -8.36 -14.04
C SER A 63 -0.30 -9.13 -13.82
N SER A 64 -1.28 -8.47 -13.19
CA SER A 64 -2.61 -9.07 -12.94
C SER A 64 -3.33 -9.47 -14.22
N SER A 65 -3.19 -8.66 -15.28
CA SER A 65 -3.82 -8.95 -16.57
C SER A 65 -3.21 -10.18 -17.24
N LEU A 66 -1.88 -10.32 -17.21
CA LEU A 66 -1.18 -11.47 -17.76
C LEU A 66 -1.49 -12.74 -16.97
N ALA A 67 -1.55 -12.64 -15.63
CA ALA A 67 -1.90 -13.75 -14.77
C ALA A 67 -3.33 -14.27 -15.04
N TYR A 68 -4.26 -13.35 -15.32
CA TYR A 68 -5.60 -13.74 -15.71
C TYR A 68 -5.65 -14.40 -17.10
N ASP A 69 -4.93 -13.84 -18.07
CA ASP A 69 -4.89 -14.36 -19.44
C ASP A 69 -4.27 -15.77 -19.51
N GLU A 70 -3.18 -16.00 -18.78
CA GLU A 70 -2.44 -17.27 -18.82
C GLU A 70 -2.99 -18.33 -17.88
N TYR A 71 -3.53 -17.94 -16.71
CA TYR A 71 -3.87 -18.88 -15.63
C TYR A 71 -5.33 -18.77 -15.14
N GLY A 72 -6.09 -17.79 -15.59
CA GLY A 72 -7.52 -17.65 -15.31
C GLY A 72 -7.88 -17.17 -13.90
N PHE A 73 -6.95 -16.73 -13.07
CA PHE A 73 -7.26 -16.20 -11.74
C PHE A 73 -7.24 -14.68 -11.69
N THR A 74 -8.16 -14.13 -10.91
CA THR A 74 -8.22 -12.68 -10.65
C THR A 74 -7.23 -12.26 -9.58
N SER A 75 -6.55 -11.14 -9.78
CA SER A 75 -5.56 -10.66 -8.80
C SER A 75 -5.43 -9.15 -8.76
N TYR A 76 -4.95 -8.64 -7.62
CA TYR A 76 -4.67 -7.22 -7.44
C TYR A 76 -3.46 -6.97 -6.51
N PRO A 77 -2.50 -6.09 -6.88
CA PRO A 77 -1.41 -5.67 -6.02
C PRO A 77 -1.85 -4.57 -5.03
N TYR A 78 -2.20 -4.95 -3.81
CA TYR A 78 -2.42 -4.02 -2.70
C TYR A 78 -1.06 -3.63 -2.10
N ALA A 79 -0.33 -2.79 -2.78
CA ALA A 79 1.06 -2.45 -2.47
C ALA A 79 1.36 -0.96 -2.62
N THR A 80 2.25 -0.44 -1.79
CA THR A 80 2.67 0.96 -1.80
C THR A 80 4.17 1.10 -1.98
N GLU A 81 4.61 2.26 -2.45
CA GLU A 81 6.03 2.55 -2.57
C GLU A 81 6.71 2.57 -1.19
N ALA A 82 7.82 1.85 -1.04
CA ALA A 82 8.57 1.72 0.21
C ALA A 82 7.69 1.30 1.41
N ASN A 83 6.77 0.37 1.17
CA ASN A 83 5.95 -0.24 2.20
C ASN A 83 6.83 -0.96 3.24
N TYR A 84 6.36 -1.05 4.47
CA TYR A 84 7.13 -1.64 5.57
C TYR A 84 6.24 -2.55 6.43
N VAL A 85 6.86 -3.50 7.10
CA VAL A 85 6.17 -4.60 7.80
C VAL A 85 5.18 -4.14 8.86
N ASP A 86 5.44 -3.01 9.54
CA ASP A 86 4.52 -2.48 10.56
C ASP A 86 3.10 -2.21 10.02
N LEU A 87 2.95 -1.96 8.70
CA LEU A 87 1.64 -1.73 8.09
C LEU A 87 0.95 -3.00 7.58
N PHE A 88 1.64 -4.14 7.55
CA PHE A 88 1.10 -5.36 6.94
C PHE A 88 -0.16 -5.87 7.64
N GLU A 89 -0.20 -5.81 8.98
CA GLU A 89 -1.40 -6.16 9.74
C GLU A 89 -2.61 -5.32 9.32
N SER A 90 -2.45 -4.01 9.28
CA SER A 90 -3.51 -3.10 8.86
C SER A 90 -3.93 -3.32 7.41
N GLN A 91 -2.98 -3.65 6.53
CA GLN A 91 -3.25 -3.95 5.13
C GLN A 91 -4.01 -5.26 4.95
N ILE A 92 -3.70 -6.30 5.73
CA ILE A 92 -4.46 -7.55 5.74
C ILE A 92 -5.91 -7.30 6.18
N LYS A 93 -6.11 -6.51 7.24
CA LYS A 93 -7.45 -6.12 7.69
C LYS A 93 -8.24 -5.39 6.59
N GLU A 94 -7.59 -4.50 5.84
CA GLU A 94 -8.23 -3.83 4.69
C GLU A 94 -8.57 -4.81 3.56
N ILE A 95 -7.65 -5.71 3.22
CA ILE A 95 -7.91 -6.76 2.22
C ILE A 95 -9.13 -7.57 2.64
N GLN A 96 -9.15 -8.08 3.87
CA GLN A 96 -10.24 -8.91 4.38
C GLN A 96 -11.56 -8.17 4.56
N SER A 97 -11.54 -6.85 4.68
CA SER A 97 -12.78 -6.04 4.79
C SER A 97 -13.55 -5.95 3.46
N THR A 98 -12.87 -6.09 2.34
CA THR A 98 -13.43 -5.92 1.00
C THR A 98 -13.37 -7.17 0.16
N GLN A 99 -12.37 -8.03 0.40
CA GLN A 99 -12.08 -9.23 -0.38
C GLN A 99 -11.95 -10.46 0.52
N ASN A 100 -12.18 -11.63 -0.03
CA ASN A 100 -11.91 -12.91 0.62
C ASN A 100 -11.04 -13.76 -0.32
N PRO A 101 -9.77 -13.38 -0.54
CA PRO A 101 -8.91 -14.04 -1.51
C PRO A 101 -8.56 -15.46 -1.06
N LYS A 102 -8.38 -16.36 -2.02
CA LYS A 102 -7.86 -17.71 -1.77
C LYS A 102 -6.40 -17.67 -1.35
N LEU A 103 -5.68 -16.63 -1.76
CA LEU A 103 -4.26 -16.44 -1.46
C LEU A 103 -3.95 -14.95 -1.23
N ILE A 104 -3.23 -14.66 -0.14
CA ILE A 104 -2.53 -13.40 0.08
C ILE A 104 -1.04 -13.67 -0.07
N LEU A 105 -0.44 -13.18 -1.15
CA LEU A 105 0.99 -13.31 -1.38
C LEU A 105 1.70 -12.06 -0.83
N ILE A 106 2.56 -12.26 0.17
CA ILE A 106 3.28 -11.18 0.86
C ILE A 106 4.72 -11.11 0.36
N GLU A 107 5.07 -9.99 -0.22
CA GLU A 107 6.44 -9.69 -0.67
C GLU A 107 7.29 -9.23 0.52
N MET A 108 8.41 -9.91 0.77
CA MET A 108 9.19 -9.79 2.00
C MET A 108 10.22 -8.66 2.01
N ASN A 109 10.56 -8.05 0.87
CA ASN A 109 11.54 -6.97 0.85
C ASN A 109 11.10 -5.75 1.68
N GLY A 110 9.79 -5.57 1.87
CA GLY A 110 9.22 -4.55 2.75
C GLY A 110 9.75 -4.64 4.19
N ALA A 111 10.04 -5.84 4.68
CA ALA A 111 10.63 -6.03 6.02
C ALA A 111 12.06 -5.48 6.12
N LEU A 112 12.78 -5.36 5.00
CA LEU A 112 14.15 -4.85 4.94
C LEU A 112 14.23 -3.33 4.73
N TYR A 113 13.10 -2.65 4.59
CA TYR A 113 13.07 -1.20 4.51
C TYR A 113 13.18 -0.60 5.92
N ASP A 114 14.22 0.21 6.09
CA ASP A 114 14.45 0.95 7.33
C ASP A 114 13.28 1.90 7.62
N ASN A 115 12.69 1.72 8.79
CA ASN A 115 11.56 2.52 9.28
C ASN A 115 12.00 3.84 9.93
N LYS A 116 13.25 4.24 9.72
CA LYS A 116 13.74 5.51 10.30
C LYS A 116 12.80 6.65 9.96
N MET A 117 12.41 7.31 11.00
CA MET A 117 11.35 8.29 11.21
C MET A 117 11.20 9.43 10.20
N LYS A 118 12.20 9.70 9.34
CA LYS A 118 12.18 10.89 8.45
C LYS A 118 11.01 10.95 7.47
N ASP A 119 10.43 9.80 7.10
CA ASP A 119 9.37 9.74 6.10
C ASP A 119 8.16 8.92 6.58
N LYS A 120 7.99 8.76 7.89
CA LYS A 120 6.95 7.92 8.49
C LYS A 120 5.56 8.33 8.00
N ASP A 121 5.19 9.60 8.17
CA ASP A 121 3.87 10.09 7.77
C ASP A 121 3.67 10.04 6.26
N VAL A 122 4.70 10.32 5.46
CA VAL A 122 4.63 10.19 3.99
C VAL A 122 4.32 8.74 3.58
N LYS A 123 4.97 7.77 4.19
CA LYS A 123 4.74 6.34 3.91
C LYS A 123 3.34 5.90 4.37
N LEU A 124 2.94 6.29 5.58
CA LEU A 124 1.63 6.00 6.13
C LEU A 124 0.51 6.58 5.25
N ARG A 125 0.67 7.83 4.77
CA ARG A 125 -0.30 8.47 3.88
C ARG A 125 -0.45 7.77 2.53
N ARG A 126 0.58 7.08 2.03
CA ARG A 126 0.48 6.29 0.79
C ARG A 126 -0.60 5.23 0.86
N MET A 127 -0.89 4.73 2.04
CA MET A 127 -1.95 3.78 2.32
C MET A 127 -3.22 4.48 2.79
N THR A 128 -3.14 5.25 3.87
CA THR A 128 -4.30 5.79 4.58
C THR A 128 -5.11 6.82 3.79
N ASP A 129 -4.49 7.53 2.84
CA ASP A 129 -5.20 8.49 2.00
C ASP A 129 -6.23 7.84 1.05
N SER A 130 -6.07 6.53 0.78
CA SER A 130 -7.03 5.74 -0.01
C SER A 130 -7.97 4.88 0.84
N MET A 131 -7.61 4.60 2.10
CA MET A 131 -8.47 3.80 2.98
C MET A 131 -9.83 4.47 3.18
N PRO A 132 -10.93 3.72 3.04
CA PRO A 132 -12.24 4.16 3.49
C PRO A 132 -12.22 4.53 4.98
N PHE A 133 -13.11 5.41 5.41
CA PHE A 133 -13.25 5.71 6.83
C PHE A 133 -13.75 4.47 7.58
N SER A 134 -12.92 3.93 8.45
CA SER A 134 -13.13 2.68 9.16
C SER A 134 -12.41 2.69 10.50
N GLN A 135 -12.75 1.74 11.39
CA GLN A 135 -12.02 1.57 12.65
C GLN A 135 -10.55 1.23 12.38
N ASN A 136 -10.26 0.37 11.40
CA ASN A 136 -8.89 0.02 11.03
C ASN A 136 -8.07 1.26 10.59
N LYS A 137 -8.68 2.18 9.82
CA LYS A 137 -8.02 3.45 9.47
C LYS A 137 -7.71 4.30 10.72
N ILE A 138 -8.67 4.40 11.65
CA ILE A 138 -8.48 5.15 12.90
C ILE A 138 -7.35 4.55 13.72
N ASP A 139 -7.36 3.24 13.93
CA ASP A 139 -6.36 2.53 14.71
C ASP A 139 -4.96 2.66 14.07
N THR A 140 -4.87 2.51 12.75
CA THR A 140 -3.64 2.68 12.00
C THR A 140 -3.05 4.09 12.14
N ILE A 141 -3.88 5.12 12.02
CA ILE A 141 -3.45 6.51 12.20
C ILE A 141 -3.03 6.76 13.65
N ASN A 142 -3.77 6.24 14.63
CA ASN A 142 -3.44 6.40 16.04
C ASN A 142 -2.13 5.70 16.43
N GLN A 143 -1.85 4.55 15.84
CA GLN A 143 -0.66 3.77 16.13
C GLN A 143 0.60 4.33 15.44
N PHE A 144 0.47 4.78 14.21
CA PHE A 144 1.63 5.10 13.37
C PHE A 144 1.74 6.57 12.97
N GLY A 145 0.69 7.35 13.02
CA GLY A 145 0.69 8.77 12.66
C GLY A 145 1.32 9.67 13.72
N SER A 146 1.95 10.75 13.30
CA SER A 146 2.43 11.78 14.22
C SER A 146 1.28 12.58 14.78
N GLU A 147 1.34 12.97 16.06
CA GLU A 147 0.25 13.66 16.77
C GLU A 147 -0.16 14.98 16.11
N ASP A 148 0.81 15.74 15.65
CA ASP A 148 0.63 17.03 14.96
C ASP A 148 0.02 16.87 13.56
N GLU A 149 0.13 15.68 12.95
CA GLU A 149 -0.40 15.37 11.63
C GLU A 149 -1.79 14.71 11.66
N LYS A 150 -2.28 14.26 12.81
CA LYS A 150 -3.51 13.45 12.93
C LYS A 150 -4.72 14.06 12.23
N LEU A 151 -4.96 15.35 12.43
CA LEU A 151 -6.11 16.04 11.80
C LEU A 151 -6.05 15.96 10.27
N SER A 152 -4.86 16.06 9.71
CA SER A 152 -4.65 16.08 8.26
C SER A 152 -4.85 14.71 7.60
N TYR A 153 -4.82 13.61 8.35
CA TYR A 153 -5.20 12.28 7.85
C TYR A 153 -6.71 12.14 7.63
N TYR A 154 -7.51 12.82 8.47
CA TYR A 154 -8.98 12.81 8.34
C TYR A 154 -9.49 13.90 7.41
N LEU A 155 -8.75 14.99 7.29
CA LEU A 155 -9.03 16.13 6.43
C LEU A 155 -7.87 16.37 5.47
N PRO A 156 -7.77 15.59 4.37
CA PRO A 156 -6.62 15.64 3.45
C PRO A 156 -6.33 17.03 2.89
N TRP A 157 -7.35 17.89 2.75
CA TRP A 157 -7.16 19.26 2.29
C TRP A 157 -6.30 20.11 3.25
N VAL A 158 -6.21 19.76 4.54
CA VAL A 158 -5.29 20.42 5.49
C VAL A 158 -3.85 20.21 5.08
N MET A 159 -3.51 19.01 4.58
CA MET A 159 -2.17 18.68 4.09
C MET A 159 -1.92 19.15 2.66
N TYR A 160 -2.91 19.00 1.79
CA TYR A 160 -2.71 19.16 0.34
C TYR A 160 -3.18 20.51 -0.21
N HIS A 161 -3.72 21.42 0.61
CA HIS A 161 -4.09 22.75 0.16
C HIS A 161 -2.87 23.49 -0.42
N GLY A 162 -3.05 24.10 -1.59
CA GLY A 162 -1.97 24.79 -2.30
C GLY A 162 -0.95 23.89 -2.98
N SER A 163 -1.09 22.56 -2.91
CA SER A 163 -0.20 21.64 -3.61
C SER A 163 -0.49 21.61 -5.12
N LYS A 164 0.46 22.11 -5.93
CA LYS A 164 0.36 22.02 -7.40
C LYS A 164 0.29 20.58 -7.92
N SER A 165 0.90 19.63 -7.21
CA SER A 165 0.87 18.21 -7.59
C SER A 165 -0.50 17.58 -7.36
N ALA A 166 -1.25 17.99 -6.34
CA ALA A 166 -2.62 17.54 -6.11
C ALA A 166 -3.55 17.99 -7.26
N ILE A 167 -3.42 19.25 -7.67
CA ILE A 167 -4.24 19.82 -8.76
C ILE A 167 -3.85 19.22 -10.12
N GLY A 168 -2.56 19.04 -10.39
CA GLY A 168 -2.07 18.57 -11.68
C GLY A 168 -2.51 17.16 -12.07
N ARG A 169 -2.81 16.30 -11.11
CA ARG A 169 -3.29 14.93 -11.34
C ARG A 169 -4.78 14.71 -11.05
N PHE A 170 -5.48 15.77 -10.73
CA PHE A 170 -6.93 15.73 -10.52
C PHE A 170 -7.71 15.13 -11.70
N PRO A 171 -7.39 15.43 -12.98
CA PRO A 171 -8.03 14.78 -14.11
C PRO A 171 -7.88 13.26 -14.12
N ASP A 172 -6.72 12.72 -13.74
CA ASP A 172 -6.48 11.28 -13.69
C ASP A 172 -7.35 10.61 -12.61
N ASN A 173 -7.51 11.28 -11.47
CA ASN A 173 -8.36 10.81 -10.38
C ASN A 173 -9.84 10.81 -10.78
N ILE A 174 -10.31 11.89 -11.43
CA ILE A 174 -11.67 11.95 -11.98
C ILE A 174 -11.87 10.82 -13.01
N ALA A 175 -10.94 10.64 -13.93
CA ALA A 175 -11.03 9.59 -14.95
C ALA A 175 -11.09 8.19 -14.35
N LEU A 176 -10.37 7.93 -13.26
CA LEU A 176 -10.45 6.67 -12.51
C LEU A 176 -11.85 6.46 -11.93
N HIS A 177 -12.38 7.46 -11.22
CA HIS A 177 -13.70 7.38 -10.58
C HIS A 177 -14.85 7.28 -11.57
N LEU A 178 -14.76 7.98 -12.71
CA LEU A 178 -15.75 7.88 -13.78
C LEU A 178 -15.74 6.51 -14.46
N ARG A 179 -14.60 5.86 -14.57
CA ARG A 179 -14.50 4.49 -15.10
C ARG A 179 -14.97 3.44 -14.11
N GLY A 180 -14.78 3.69 -12.81
CA GLY A 180 -15.12 2.75 -11.74
C GLY A 180 -14.19 1.52 -11.66
N TYR A 181 -13.04 1.55 -12.36
CA TYR A 181 -12.04 0.48 -12.30
C TYR A 181 -10.64 0.97 -12.67
N SER A 182 -9.61 0.28 -12.19
CA SER A 182 -8.23 0.48 -12.60
C SER A 182 -7.93 -0.31 -13.87
N ALA A 183 -7.62 0.37 -14.98
CA ALA A 183 -7.34 -0.30 -16.27
C ALA A 183 -6.14 -1.26 -16.23
N LEU A 184 -5.16 -1.00 -15.37
CA LEU A 184 -3.99 -1.84 -15.18
C LEU A 184 -4.09 -2.73 -13.93
N LYS A 185 -5.25 -2.82 -13.30
CA LYS A 185 -5.44 -3.62 -12.07
C LYS A 185 -4.31 -3.39 -11.04
N GLY A 186 -3.98 -2.13 -10.78
CA GLY A 186 -2.96 -1.73 -9.81
C GLY A 186 -1.49 -1.91 -10.25
N VAL A 187 -1.24 -2.45 -11.41
CA VAL A 187 0.12 -2.65 -11.95
C VAL A 187 0.69 -1.34 -12.49
N SER A 188 1.98 -1.13 -12.34
CA SER A 188 2.70 0.01 -12.93
C SER A 188 3.34 -0.39 -14.25
N GLY A 189 2.78 0.09 -15.35
CA GLY A 189 3.42 -0.01 -16.67
C GLY A 189 4.65 0.90 -16.73
N LYS A 190 5.85 0.36 -16.58
CA LYS A 190 7.10 1.08 -16.81
C LYS A 190 7.70 0.66 -18.14
N SER A 191 8.35 1.62 -18.82
CA SER A 191 9.12 1.33 -20.02
C SER A 191 10.28 0.37 -19.70
N LYS A 192 10.58 -0.53 -20.64
CA LYS A 192 11.72 -1.43 -20.52
C LYS A 192 13.02 -0.63 -20.44
N SER A 193 13.81 -0.89 -19.40
CA SER A 193 15.20 -0.43 -19.33
C SER A 193 16.13 -1.64 -19.35
N VAL A 194 17.14 -1.60 -20.22
CA VAL A 194 18.17 -2.63 -20.28
C VAL A 194 19.33 -2.21 -19.37
N TYR A 195 19.55 -2.96 -18.30
CA TYR A 195 20.71 -2.75 -17.47
C TYR A 195 21.96 -3.34 -18.17
N LYS A 196 22.98 -2.52 -18.37
CA LYS A 196 24.24 -2.91 -19.05
C LYS A 196 25.41 -3.15 -18.08
N GLY A 197 25.19 -3.06 -16.78
CA GLY A 197 26.24 -3.27 -15.78
C GLY A 197 26.42 -4.73 -15.39
N LYS A 198 27.44 -5.00 -14.54
CA LYS A 198 27.67 -6.32 -13.97
C LYS A 198 26.57 -6.68 -12.97
N VAL A 199 26.11 -7.91 -13.05
CA VAL A 199 25.16 -8.52 -12.10
C VAL A 199 25.93 -9.56 -11.32
N ILE A 200 25.74 -9.62 -10.00
CA ILE A 200 26.24 -10.68 -9.15
C ILE A 200 25.31 -11.87 -9.33
N ASP A 201 25.85 -12.99 -9.76
CA ASP A 201 25.12 -14.23 -9.84
C ASP A 201 24.88 -14.78 -8.43
N VAL A 202 23.68 -15.18 -8.15
CA VAL A 202 23.24 -15.74 -6.86
C VAL A 202 22.50 -17.07 -7.04
N GLU A 203 22.61 -17.69 -8.22
CA GLU A 203 22.01 -18.98 -8.47
C GLU A 203 22.66 -20.03 -7.52
N GLY A 204 21.79 -20.73 -6.77
CA GLY A 204 22.26 -21.70 -5.77
C GLY A 204 22.90 -21.11 -4.51
N ASP A 205 22.99 -19.80 -4.38
CA ASP A 205 23.55 -19.15 -3.19
C ASP A 205 22.55 -19.15 -2.03
N THR A 206 22.84 -19.92 -1.01
CA THR A 206 22.07 -20.05 0.24
C THR A 206 22.70 -19.29 1.41
N SER A 207 23.71 -18.47 1.13
CA SER A 207 24.38 -17.70 2.17
C SER A 207 23.43 -16.75 2.90
N LYS A 208 23.66 -16.52 4.17
CA LYS A 208 22.80 -15.79 5.08
C LYS A 208 23.52 -14.60 5.68
N LYS A 209 22.71 -13.64 6.10
CA LYS A 209 23.15 -12.52 6.91
C LYS A 209 22.06 -12.24 7.95
N ASP A 210 22.48 -11.99 9.19
CA ASP A 210 21.56 -11.65 10.27
C ASP A 210 20.75 -10.41 9.95
N LEU A 211 19.51 -10.42 10.36
CA LEU A 211 18.64 -9.26 10.31
C LEU A 211 19.06 -8.26 11.39
N PRO A 212 18.87 -6.96 11.16
CA PRO A 212 18.86 -6.01 12.27
C PRO A 212 17.83 -6.44 13.31
N ALA A 213 18.17 -6.36 14.59
CA ALA A 213 17.32 -6.85 15.68
C ALA A 213 15.88 -6.31 15.62
N GLU A 214 15.73 -5.01 15.37
CA GLU A 214 14.40 -4.38 15.19
C GLU A 214 13.62 -4.97 14.00
N THR A 215 14.31 -5.28 12.89
CA THR A 215 13.69 -5.89 11.71
C THR A 215 13.20 -7.31 12.02
N GLU A 216 14.01 -8.09 12.72
CA GLU A 216 13.65 -9.45 13.11
C GLU A 216 12.48 -9.45 14.09
N GLU A 217 12.50 -8.60 15.10
CA GLU A 217 11.41 -8.45 16.07
C GLU A 217 10.08 -8.13 15.37
N LYS A 218 10.06 -7.17 14.46
CA LYS A 218 8.87 -6.80 13.69
C LYS A 218 8.39 -7.92 12.79
N LEU A 219 9.30 -8.62 12.13
CA LEU A 219 8.96 -9.79 11.31
C LEU A 219 8.32 -10.88 12.16
N ARG A 220 8.94 -11.25 13.28
CA ARG A 220 8.43 -12.27 14.20
C ARG A 220 7.06 -11.87 14.77
N SER A 221 6.87 -10.61 15.16
CA SER A 221 5.59 -10.08 15.62
C SER A 221 4.50 -10.23 14.56
N PHE A 222 4.81 -9.90 13.31
CA PHE A 222 3.86 -10.04 12.20
C PHE A 222 3.52 -11.52 11.91
N LEU A 223 4.52 -12.40 11.92
CA LEU A 223 4.30 -13.85 11.73
C LEU A 223 3.44 -14.43 12.86
N GLN A 224 3.68 -13.98 14.09
CA GLN A 224 2.85 -14.37 15.23
C GLN A 224 1.41 -13.88 15.05
N TYR A 225 1.21 -12.64 14.59
CA TYR A 225 -0.12 -12.13 14.25
C TYR A 225 -0.81 -13.01 13.21
N CYS A 226 -0.11 -13.41 12.13
CA CYS A 226 -0.67 -14.30 11.11
C CYS A 226 -1.10 -15.65 11.71
N LYS A 227 -0.29 -16.21 12.61
CA LYS A 227 -0.58 -17.47 13.29
C LYS A 227 -1.77 -17.38 14.24
N ASP A 228 -1.81 -16.34 15.07
CA ASP A 228 -2.87 -16.13 16.06
C ASP A 228 -4.23 -15.89 15.39
N ASN A 229 -4.22 -15.27 14.22
CA ASN A 229 -5.41 -15.02 13.41
C ASN A 229 -5.72 -16.14 12.40
N LYS A 230 -4.98 -17.26 12.44
CA LYS A 230 -5.17 -18.43 11.57
C LYS A 230 -5.24 -18.07 10.08
N LEU A 231 -4.28 -17.28 9.63
CA LEU A 231 -4.20 -16.84 8.24
C LEU A 231 -3.56 -17.96 7.39
N ASP A 232 -4.33 -19.01 7.13
CA ASP A 232 -3.86 -20.21 6.41
C ASP A 232 -3.66 -19.98 4.89
N ASN A 233 -4.16 -18.86 4.38
CA ASN A 233 -4.07 -18.46 2.98
C ASN A 233 -2.96 -17.45 2.70
N VAL A 234 -1.98 -17.32 3.58
CA VAL A 234 -0.83 -16.42 3.41
C VAL A 234 0.38 -17.20 2.94
N VAL A 235 1.04 -16.70 1.89
CA VAL A 235 2.31 -17.20 1.38
C VAL A 235 3.29 -16.03 1.28
N PHE A 236 4.53 -16.27 1.68
CA PHE A 236 5.58 -15.27 1.64
C PHE A 236 6.45 -15.47 0.40
N ALA A 237 6.76 -14.39 -0.29
CA ALA A 237 7.55 -14.44 -1.51
C ALA A 237 8.66 -13.38 -1.53
N LYS A 238 9.73 -13.72 -2.19
CA LYS A 238 10.81 -12.80 -2.51
C LYS A 238 10.81 -12.59 -4.02
N PHE A 239 10.48 -11.40 -4.46
CA PHE A 239 10.52 -11.08 -5.88
C PHE A 239 11.96 -10.98 -6.39
N PRO A 240 12.21 -11.40 -7.64
CA PRO A 240 13.56 -11.41 -8.19
C PRO A 240 14.13 -10.00 -8.34
N HIS A 241 15.34 -9.80 -7.88
CA HIS A 241 16.09 -8.56 -8.00
C HIS A 241 17.41 -8.77 -8.72
N ARG A 242 17.82 -7.82 -9.54
CA ARG A 242 19.18 -7.78 -10.06
C ARG A 242 20.15 -7.34 -8.96
N ILE A 243 21.06 -8.21 -8.59
CA ILE A 243 22.07 -7.93 -7.59
C ILE A 243 23.25 -7.21 -8.25
N THR A 244 23.27 -5.90 -8.18
CA THR A 244 24.26 -5.05 -8.87
C THR A 244 25.28 -4.40 -7.94
N LYS A 245 25.05 -4.49 -6.62
CA LYS A 245 25.89 -3.84 -5.59
C LYS A 245 25.92 -4.70 -4.34
N LYS A 246 26.99 -4.57 -3.55
CA LYS A 246 27.17 -5.27 -2.27
C LYS A 246 25.93 -5.15 -1.35
N LYS A 247 25.36 -3.98 -1.20
CA LYS A 247 24.17 -3.80 -0.35
C LYS A 247 22.93 -4.61 -0.81
N PHE A 248 22.78 -4.88 -2.11
CA PHE A 248 21.70 -5.72 -2.62
C PHE A 248 22.00 -7.19 -2.41
N TYR A 249 23.28 -7.57 -2.45
CA TYR A 249 23.71 -8.90 -2.07
C TYR A 249 23.46 -9.16 -0.58
N GLU A 250 23.80 -8.22 0.28
CA GLU A 250 23.51 -8.33 1.72
C GLU A 250 21.99 -8.44 1.99
N ARG A 251 21.15 -7.69 1.26
CA ARG A 251 19.69 -7.85 1.33
C ARG A 251 19.23 -9.22 0.83
N PHE A 252 19.86 -9.75 -0.20
CA PHE A 252 19.59 -11.10 -0.66
C PHE A 252 19.87 -12.12 0.44
N GLN A 253 21.02 -12.03 1.11
CA GLN A 253 21.38 -12.89 2.23
C GLN A 253 20.43 -12.75 3.43
N MET A 254 20.03 -11.53 3.79
CA MET A 254 18.98 -11.28 4.79
C MET A 254 17.65 -11.89 4.39
N GLY A 255 17.30 -11.87 3.10
CA GLY A 255 16.11 -12.54 2.57
C GLY A 255 16.13 -14.05 2.77
N ASN A 256 17.31 -14.70 2.69
CA ASN A 256 17.45 -16.12 3.01
C ASN A 256 17.20 -16.38 4.51
N THR A 257 17.71 -15.50 5.39
CA THR A 257 17.44 -15.58 6.84
C THR A 257 15.95 -15.39 7.15
N MET A 258 15.27 -14.42 6.49
CA MET A 258 13.82 -14.25 6.64
C MET A 258 13.04 -15.50 6.26
N GLY A 259 13.42 -16.18 5.17
CA GLY A 259 12.77 -17.41 4.74
C GLY A 259 12.86 -18.53 5.78
N GLU A 260 13.93 -18.60 6.55
CA GLU A 260 14.03 -19.56 7.68
C GLU A 260 13.12 -19.17 8.83
N ILE A 261 13.13 -17.89 9.23
CA ILE A 261 12.25 -17.40 10.27
C ILE A 261 10.78 -17.66 9.92
N ILE A 262 10.39 -17.45 8.67
CA ILE A 262 9.02 -17.72 8.18
C ILE A 262 8.67 -19.20 8.38
N LYS A 263 9.58 -20.11 8.01
CA LYS A 263 9.40 -21.56 8.21
C LYS A 263 9.29 -21.98 9.66
N GLU A 264 10.00 -21.30 10.59
CA GLU A 264 9.87 -21.54 12.03
C GLU A 264 8.42 -21.32 12.53
N TYR A 265 7.69 -20.42 11.89
CA TYR A 265 6.28 -20.14 12.20
C TYR A 265 5.29 -21.05 11.45
N GLY A 266 5.77 -21.90 10.55
CA GLY A 266 4.98 -22.87 9.79
C GLY A 266 4.39 -22.29 8.50
N PHE A 267 4.95 -21.22 7.97
CA PHE A 267 4.58 -20.62 6.68
C PHE A 267 5.58 -20.99 5.57
N ASP A 268 5.12 -20.89 4.31
CA ASP A 268 5.89 -21.07 3.09
C ASP A 268 6.27 -19.74 2.44
#